data_ce0c3a0734895819aedfaf2a6f0e7ebc
#
_entry.id   ce0c3a0734895819aedfaf2a6f0e7ebc
#
_cell.length_a   1.000
_cell.length_b   1.000
_cell.length_c   1.000
_cell.angle_alpha   90.00
_cell.angle_beta   90.00
_cell.angle_gamma   90.00
#
_symmetry.space_group_name_H-M   'P 1'
#
loop_
_entity.id
_entity.type
_entity.pdbx_description
1 polymer ?
#
loop_
_entity_poly.entity_id
_entity_poly.type
_entity_poly.pdbx_seq_one_letter_code
_entity_poly.pdbx_strand_id
1 'polypeptide(L)'
;MSPRLPQPELSSPRLRLREVRDSDAAALFSIHSDARVMRYWSYPAWTELKQAEQKIADIQRQRRELDMLVWAIADADTDLLIGSSAIFYMDLAQARAEVGYSLHPDWQGRGLASEALQLVLGYVFNELGLRRIEADIDPRNLPSCRLVERFGFVREGLLRERWHVNGEICDSAIYGLLRQDFKL
;
A
#
# COMPACT_ATOMS: atom_id res chain seq x y z
N MET A 1 8.98 -25.94 6.20
CA MET A 1 9.18 -24.48 6.03
C MET A 1 8.47 -24.09 4.75
N SER A 2 7.45 -23.26 4.82
CA SER A 2 6.81 -22.73 3.61
C SER A 2 7.84 -21.94 2.80
N PRO A 3 7.88 -22.06 1.46
CA PRO A 3 8.82 -21.32 0.64
C PRO A 3 8.56 -19.81 0.81
N ARG A 4 9.62 -19.04 1.01
CA ARG A 4 9.55 -17.56 1.09
C ARG A 4 8.94 -17.03 -0.21
N LEU A 5 7.87 -16.24 -0.12
CA LEU A 5 7.32 -15.57 -1.29
C LEU A 5 8.37 -14.62 -1.90
N PRO A 6 8.61 -14.69 -3.19
CA PRO A 6 9.50 -13.75 -3.84
C PRO A 6 8.91 -12.33 -3.72
N GLN A 7 9.76 -11.37 -3.40
CA GLN A 7 9.44 -9.95 -3.50
C GLN A 7 10.46 -9.32 -4.44
N PRO A 8 10.20 -9.37 -5.76
CA PRO A 8 11.11 -8.79 -6.73
C PRO A 8 11.10 -7.26 -6.63
N GLU A 9 12.16 -6.66 -7.13
CA GLU A 9 12.14 -5.25 -7.49
C GLU A 9 11.27 -5.09 -8.74
N LEU A 10 10.33 -4.14 -8.71
CA LEU A 10 9.48 -3.80 -9.84
C LEU A 10 9.87 -2.39 -10.30
N SER A 11 9.89 -2.13 -11.58
CA SER A 11 10.35 -0.84 -12.10
C SER A 11 9.52 -0.34 -13.25
N SER A 12 9.50 0.97 -13.39
CA SER A 12 8.99 1.74 -14.51
C SER A 12 10.01 2.84 -14.86
N PRO A 13 9.81 3.64 -15.90
CA PRO A 13 10.73 4.73 -16.20
C PRO A 13 10.92 5.76 -15.08
N ARG A 14 9.91 5.93 -14.19
CA ARG A 14 9.92 6.96 -13.14
C ARG A 14 10.05 6.39 -11.74
N LEU A 15 9.79 5.09 -11.54
CA LEU A 15 9.70 4.47 -10.23
C LEU A 15 10.55 3.19 -10.14
N ARG A 16 11.08 2.99 -8.95
CA ARG A 16 11.64 1.72 -8.51
C ARG A 16 10.91 1.28 -7.24
N LEU A 17 10.23 0.15 -7.30
CA LEU A 17 9.59 -0.48 -6.16
C LEU A 17 10.55 -1.54 -5.63
N ARG A 18 11.20 -1.26 -4.52
CA ARG A 18 12.25 -2.07 -3.91
C ARG A 18 11.94 -2.43 -2.45
N GLU A 19 12.76 -3.26 -1.86
CA GLU A 19 12.68 -3.50 -0.41
C GLU A 19 12.89 -2.21 0.37
N VAL A 20 12.16 -2.09 1.50
CA VAL A 20 12.35 -1.02 2.47
C VAL A 20 13.66 -1.25 3.22
N ARG A 21 14.49 -0.21 3.36
CA ARG A 21 15.79 -0.22 4.00
C ARG A 21 15.80 0.63 5.27
N ASP A 22 16.71 0.37 6.19
CA ASP A 22 16.85 1.17 7.40
C ASP A 22 17.12 2.66 7.09
N SER A 23 17.86 2.94 6.00
CA SER A 23 18.11 4.30 5.51
C SER A 23 16.85 5.05 5.07
N ASP A 24 15.73 4.37 4.87
CA ASP A 24 14.46 4.99 4.46
C ASP A 24 13.69 5.60 5.65
N ALA A 25 14.15 5.41 6.89
CA ALA A 25 13.42 5.80 8.10
C ALA A 25 12.99 7.27 8.10
N ALA A 26 13.87 8.19 7.74
CA ALA A 26 13.55 9.62 7.70
C ALA A 26 12.49 9.95 6.63
N ALA A 27 12.60 9.36 5.44
CA ALA A 27 11.64 9.56 4.35
C ALA A 27 10.27 8.94 4.70
N LEU A 28 10.25 7.74 5.26
CA LEU A 28 9.04 7.08 5.71
C LEU A 28 8.35 7.87 6.84
N PHE A 29 9.15 8.40 7.79
CA PHE A 29 8.64 9.26 8.85
C PHE A 29 8.00 10.53 8.27
N SER A 30 8.64 11.20 7.30
CA SER A 30 8.08 12.42 6.69
C SER A 30 6.70 12.20 6.05
N ILE A 31 6.46 10.99 5.52
CA ILE A 31 5.17 10.62 4.94
C ILE A 31 4.13 10.39 6.04
N HIS A 32 4.45 9.55 7.04
CA HIS A 32 3.49 9.12 8.06
C HIS A 32 3.33 10.12 9.22
N SER A 33 4.14 11.17 9.31
CA SER A 33 3.95 12.31 10.20
C SER A 33 3.12 13.44 9.57
N ASP A 34 2.93 13.42 8.25
CA ASP A 34 2.15 14.45 7.56
C ASP A 34 0.64 14.20 7.74
N ALA A 35 -0.03 15.16 8.40
CA ALA A 35 -1.46 15.08 8.68
C ALA A 35 -2.34 14.98 7.40
N ARG A 36 -1.86 15.49 6.25
CA ARG A 36 -2.57 15.40 4.97
C ARG A 36 -2.60 13.96 4.45
N VAL A 37 -1.49 13.22 4.63
CA VAL A 37 -1.38 11.81 4.27
C VAL A 37 -2.21 10.97 5.23
N MET A 38 -2.06 11.21 6.53
CA MET A 38 -2.62 10.37 7.58
C MET A 38 -4.10 10.64 7.87
N ARG A 39 -4.71 11.64 7.22
CA ARG A 39 -6.11 12.04 7.47
C ARG A 39 -7.12 10.88 7.37
N TYR A 40 -6.87 9.93 6.48
CA TYR A 40 -7.78 8.83 6.17
C TYR A 40 -7.20 7.46 6.54
N TRP A 41 -6.17 7.45 7.39
CA TRP A 41 -5.56 6.22 7.85
C TRP A 41 -6.26 5.69 9.11
N SER A 42 -6.16 4.39 9.34
CA SER A 42 -6.73 3.69 10.50
C SER A 42 -5.93 3.88 11.80
N TYR A 43 -4.87 4.69 11.79
CA TYR A 43 -4.04 5.03 12.94
C TYR A 43 -3.54 6.49 12.84
N PRO A 44 -3.18 7.12 13.98
CA PRO A 44 -2.76 8.51 14.02
C PRO A 44 -1.43 8.76 13.32
N ALA A 45 -1.18 10.02 12.93
CA ALA A 45 0.11 10.45 12.41
C ALA A 45 1.23 10.18 13.42
N TRP A 46 2.40 9.81 12.92
CA TRP A 46 3.59 9.59 13.74
C TRP A 46 4.15 10.91 14.29
N THR A 47 4.71 10.84 15.50
CA THR A 47 5.27 11.99 16.21
C THR A 47 6.79 11.87 16.43
N GLU A 48 7.35 10.66 16.27
CA GLU A 48 8.76 10.38 16.52
C GLU A 48 9.36 9.50 15.42
N LEU A 49 10.59 9.80 15.02
CA LEU A 49 11.34 9.02 14.03
C LEU A 49 11.43 7.53 14.38
N LYS A 50 11.52 7.22 15.69
CA LYS A 50 11.57 5.84 16.19
C LYS A 50 10.40 4.99 15.72
N GLN A 51 9.23 5.58 15.46
CA GLN A 51 8.07 4.85 14.94
C GLN A 51 8.31 4.35 13.51
N ALA A 52 9.04 5.13 12.69
CA ALA A 52 9.44 4.69 11.36
C ALA A 52 10.50 3.58 11.42
N GLU A 53 11.50 3.70 12.29
CA GLU A 53 12.51 2.67 12.51
C GLU A 53 11.87 1.35 12.98
N GLN A 54 10.94 1.42 13.94
CA GLN A 54 10.19 0.25 14.41
C GLN A 54 9.35 -0.36 13.28
N LYS A 55 8.68 0.47 12.49
CA LYS A 55 7.88 -0.01 11.35
C LYS A 55 8.74 -0.74 10.32
N ILE A 56 9.95 -0.25 10.02
CA ILE A 56 10.88 -0.90 9.11
C ILE A 56 11.30 -2.27 9.68
N ALA A 57 11.66 -2.33 10.96
CA ALA A 57 12.01 -3.59 11.61
C ALA A 57 10.86 -4.61 11.58
N ASP A 58 9.61 -4.14 11.78
CA ASP A 58 8.40 -4.98 11.68
C ASP A 58 8.16 -5.48 10.25
N ILE A 59 8.33 -4.62 9.24
CA ILE A 59 8.23 -5.01 7.82
C ILE A 59 9.24 -6.11 7.50
N GLN A 60 10.49 -5.94 7.90
CA GLN A 60 11.56 -6.92 7.66
C GLN A 60 11.29 -8.26 8.38
N ARG A 61 10.69 -8.22 9.59
CA ARG A 61 10.27 -9.43 10.32
C ARG A 61 9.09 -10.11 9.64
N GLN A 62 8.00 -9.40 9.37
CA GLN A 62 6.77 -9.93 8.76
C GLN A 62 7.03 -10.51 7.36
N ARG A 63 7.95 -9.91 6.61
CA ARG A 63 8.40 -10.48 5.35
C ARG A 63 9.02 -11.87 5.52
N ARG A 64 9.74 -12.12 6.62
CA ARG A 64 10.30 -13.45 6.92
C ARG A 64 9.21 -14.46 7.28
N GLU A 65 8.13 -13.99 7.89
CA GLU A 65 6.98 -14.79 8.35
C GLU A 65 5.91 -14.99 7.25
N LEU A 66 6.08 -14.36 6.09
CA LEU A 66 5.20 -14.43 4.90
C LEU A 66 3.81 -13.77 5.05
N ASP A 67 3.64 -12.87 5.99
CA ASP A 67 2.35 -12.23 6.24
C ASP A 67 2.12 -10.97 5.39
N MET A 68 3.21 -10.38 4.87
CA MET A 68 3.13 -9.11 4.15
C MET A 68 4.29 -8.92 3.18
N LEU A 69 4.01 -8.31 2.03
CA LEU A 69 5.01 -7.77 1.11
C LEU A 69 4.89 -6.24 1.11
N VAL A 70 5.99 -5.55 1.34
CA VAL A 70 6.03 -4.08 1.35
C VAL A 70 7.13 -3.57 0.45
N TRP A 71 6.77 -2.78 -0.54
CA TRP A 71 7.72 -2.05 -1.39
C TRP A 71 7.83 -0.59 -0.96
N ALA A 72 9.07 -0.12 -0.84
CA ALA A 72 9.38 1.29 -0.95
C ALA A 72 9.09 1.72 -2.39
N ILE A 73 8.25 2.71 -2.59
CA ILE A 73 8.12 3.40 -3.87
C ILE A 73 9.23 4.44 -3.89
N ALA A 74 10.25 4.22 -4.69
CA ALA A 74 11.39 5.12 -4.82
C ALA A 74 11.39 5.82 -6.18
N ASP A 75 11.83 7.07 -6.20
CA ASP A 75 12.10 7.79 -7.43
C ASP A 75 13.23 7.10 -8.20
N ALA A 76 13.07 6.86 -9.50
CA ALA A 76 14.00 6.05 -10.28
C ALA A 76 15.40 6.69 -10.42
N ASP A 77 15.47 8.02 -10.43
CA ASP A 77 16.72 8.75 -10.63
C ASP A 77 17.53 8.91 -9.34
N THR A 78 16.85 9.16 -8.23
CA THR A 78 17.50 9.50 -6.94
C THR A 78 17.53 8.38 -5.93
N ASP A 79 16.73 7.32 -6.15
CA ASP A 79 16.45 6.21 -5.20
C ASP A 79 15.83 6.68 -3.85
N LEU A 80 15.37 7.95 -3.80
CA LEU A 80 14.68 8.49 -2.62
C LEU A 80 13.33 7.80 -2.46
N LEU A 81 13.02 7.29 -1.26
CA LEU A 81 11.69 6.80 -0.92
C LEU A 81 10.69 7.97 -0.94
N ILE A 82 9.69 7.87 -1.81
CA ILE A 82 8.62 8.86 -2.00
C ILE A 82 7.25 8.33 -1.58
N GLY A 83 7.16 7.04 -1.25
CA GLY A 83 5.94 6.36 -0.86
C GLY A 83 6.18 4.91 -0.49
N SER A 84 5.09 4.20 -0.23
CA SER A 84 5.11 2.76 -0.03
C SER A 84 3.86 2.10 -0.60
N SER A 85 3.98 0.83 -0.99
CA SER A 85 2.84 -0.03 -1.31
C SER A 85 3.00 -1.36 -0.62
N ALA A 86 1.91 -1.91 -0.12
CA ALA A 86 1.90 -3.15 0.64
C ALA A 86 0.80 -4.10 0.14
N ILE A 87 1.12 -5.39 0.17
CA ILE A 87 0.16 -6.49 0.07
C ILE A 87 0.17 -7.19 1.43
N PHE A 88 -0.98 -7.27 2.08
CA PHE A 88 -1.13 -7.81 3.42
C PHE A 88 -2.43 -8.62 3.55
N TYR A 89 -2.64 -9.26 4.70
CA TYR A 89 -3.74 -10.21 4.92
C TYR A 89 -3.83 -11.27 3.83
N MET A 90 -2.66 -11.77 3.41
CA MET A 90 -2.56 -12.78 2.34
C MET A 90 -3.11 -14.12 2.81
N ASP A 91 -4.16 -14.57 2.15
CA ASP A 91 -4.70 -15.92 2.25
C ASP A 91 -4.38 -16.67 0.95
N LEU A 92 -3.24 -17.37 0.95
CA LEU A 92 -2.77 -18.08 -0.23
C LEU A 92 -3.67 -19.26 -0.59
N ALA A 93 -4.33 -19.88 0.39
CA ALA A 93 -5.27 -20.98 0.14
C ALA A 93 -6.52 -20.48 -0.60
N GLN A 94 -6.94 -19.26 -0.31
CA GLN A 94 -8.04 -18.59 -1.00
C GLN A 94 -7.57 -17.69 -2.14
N ALA A 95 -6.26 -17.58 -2.38
CA ALA A 95 -5.64 -16.75 -3.41
C ALA A 95 -6.14 -15.29 -3.38
N ARG A 96 -6.20 -14.68 -2.19
CA ARG A 96 -6.65 -13.29 -1.97
C ARG A 96 -5.71 -12.55 -1.03
N ALA A 97 -5.71 -11.22 -1.14
CA ALA A 97 -4.98 -10.31 -0.27
C ALA A 97 -5.62 -8.93 -0.27
N GLU A 98 -5.10 -8.04 0.57
CA GLU A 98 -5.46 -6.63 0.59
C GLU A 98 -4.28 -5.76 0.15
N VAL A 99 -4.54 -4.67 -0.56
CA VAL A 99 -3.54 -3.70 -0.98
C VAL A 99 -3.70 -2.38 -0.25
N GLY A 100 -2.58 -1.82 0.20
CA GLY A 100 -2.49 -0.45 0.72
C GLY A 100 -1.34 0.30 0.07
N TYR A 101 -1.42 1.63 0.08
CA TYR A 101 -0.37 2.49 -0.45
C TYR A 101 -0.39 3.88 0.16
N SER A 102 0.76 4.51 0.17
CA SER A 102 0.94 5.93 0.55
C SER A 102 1.89 6.60 -0.41
N LEU A 103 1.77 7.92 -0.54
CA LEU A 103 2.69 8.74 -1.33
C LEU A 103 2.89 10.08 -0.62
N HIS A 104 4.14 10.55 -0.56
CA HIS A 104 4.48 11.86 -0.02
C HIS A 104 3.69 12.97 -0.76
N PRO A 105 3.14 13.98 -0.08
CA PRO A 105 2.28 14.99 -0.69
C PRO A 105 2.90 15.69 -1.90
N ASP A 106 4.19 16.00 -1.84
CA ASP A 106 4.90 16.68 -2.93
C ASP A 106 5.03 15.84 -4.22
N TRP A 107 4.75 14.54 -4.12
CA TRP A 107 4.79 13.59 -5.23
C TRP A 107 3.40 13.18 -5.73
N GLN A 108 2.35 13.63 -5.06
CA GLN A 108 0.97 13.38 -5.48
C GLN A 108 0.59 14.19 -6.73
N GLY A 109 -0.52 13.82 -7.38
CA GLY A 109 -1.03 14.52 -8.55
C GLY A 109 -0.25 14.31 -9.86
N ARG A 110 0.82 13.47 -9.85
CA ARG A 110 1.70 13.22 -11.00
C ARG A 110 1.48 11.83 -11.65
N GLY A 111 0.46 11.10 -11.21
CA GLY A 111 0.18 9.73 -11.69
C GLY A 111 1.05 8.64 -11.09
N LEU A 112 1.99 8.95 -10.18
CA LEU A 112 2.95 7.99 -9.63
C LEU A 112 2.30 6.90 -8.77
N ALA A 113 1.25 7.23 -8.01
CA ALA A 113 0.50 6.22 -7.26
C ALA A 113 -0.19 5.20 -8.20
N SER A 114 -0.70 5.66 -9.34
CA SER A 114 -1.28 4.79 -10.37
C SER A 114 -0.22 3.86 -10.98
N GLU A 115 0.94 4.42 -11.30
CA GLU A 115 2.06 3.66 -11.87
C GLU A 115 2.58 2.59 -10.89
N ALA A 116 2.76 2.95 -9.61
CA ALA A 116 3.15 2.00 -8.57
C ALA A 116 2.11 0.90 -8.37
N LEU A 117 0.83 1.26 -8.28
CA LEU A 117 -0.25 0.30 -8.08
C LEU A 117 -0.38 -0.66 -9.28
N GLN A 118 -0.19 -0.17 -10.50
CA GLN A 118 -0.17 -1.00 -11.71
C GLN A 118 0.93 -2.08 -11.64
N LEU A 119 2.13 -1.71 -11.23
CA LEU A 119 3.25 -2.64 -11.07
C LEU A 119 2.93 -3.71 -10.02
N VAL A 120 2.42 -3.31 -8.86
CA VAL A 120 2.08 -4.23 -7.76
C VAL A 120 0.94 -5.17 -8.16
N LEU A 121 -0.15 -4.66 -8.74
CA LEU A 121 -1.28 -5.47 -9.19
C LEU A 121 -0.85 -6.44 -10.31
N GLY A 122 -0.02 -5.99 -11.25
CA GLY A 122 0.54 -6.86 -12.28
C GLY A 122 1.31 -8.03 -11.68
N TYR A 123 2.17 -7.76 -10.70
CA TYR A 123 2.94 -8.78 -10.00
C TYR A 123 2.04 -9.77 -9.25
N VAL A 124 1.09 -9.29 -8.44
CA VAL A 124 0.26 -10.17 -7.61
C VAL A 124 -0.68 -11.05 -8.43
N PHE A 125 -1.18 -10.58 -9.57
CA PHE A 125 -2.04 -11.38 -10.44
C PHE A 125 -1.27 -12.33 -11.34
N ASN A 126 -0.13 -11.89 -11.90
CA ASN A 126 0.57 -12.69 -12.92
C ASN A 126 1.62 -13.64 -12.33
N GLU A 127 2.34 -13.19 -11.27
CA GLU A 127 3.44 -13.95 -10.68
C GLU A 127 3.02 -14.69 -9.41
N LEU A 128 2.29 -14.02 -8.48
CA LEU A 128 1.79 -14.68 -7.27
C LEU A 128 0.52 -15.51 -7.51
N GLY A 129 -0.16 -15.31 -8.65
CA GLY A 129 -1.34 -16.07 -9.01
C GLY A 129 -2.56 -15.81 -8.15
N LEU A 130 -2.62 -14.64 -7.47
CA LEU A 130 -3.81 -14.28 -6.71
C LEU A 130 -5.01 -14.11 -7.65
N ARG A 131 -6.20 -14.42 -7.16
CA ARG A 131 -7.45 -14.27 -7.94
C ARG A 131 -8.24 -13.02 -7.56
N ARG A 132 -7.95 -12.44 -6.35
CA ARG A 132 -8.70 -11.32 -5.80
C ARG A 132 -7.79 -10.43 -4.96
N ILE A 133 -7.93 -9.12 -5.14
CA ILE A 133 -7.33 -8.09 -4.28
C ILE A 133 -8.42 -7.21 -3.71
N GLU A 134 -8.33 -6.91 -2.43
CA GLU A 134 -9.22 -6.03 -1.71
C GLU A 134 -8.52 -4.71 -1.37
N ALA A 135 -9.29 -3.65 -1.14
CA ALA A 135 -8.80 -2.39 -0.60
C ALA A 135 -9.84 -1.81 0.37
N ASP A 136 -9.37 -1.43 1.57
CA ASP A 136 -10.16 -0.75 2.59
C ASP A 136 -9.83 0.74 2.53
N ILE A 137 -10.82 1.57 2.20
CA ILE A 137 -10.63 2.99 1.92
C ILE A 137 -11.70 3.81 2.65
N ASP A 138 -11.27 4.85 3.39
CA ASP A 138 -12.22 5.84 3.90
C ASP A 138 -12.99 6.46 2.72
N PRO A 139 -14.34 6.40 2.69
CA PRO A 139 -15.13 6.86 1.54
C PRO A 139 -14.97 8.35 1.24
N ARG A 140 -14.43 9.14 2.18
CA ARG A 140 -14.11 10.56 2.00
C ARG A 140 -12.79 10.77 1.25
N ASN A 141 -11.93 9.74 1.16
CA ASN A 141 -10.71 9.77 0.38
C ASN A 141 -10.99 9.56 -1.12
N LEU A 142 -11.66 10.54 -1.71
CA LEU A 142 -12.08 10.48 -3.12
C LEU A 142 -10.91 10.24 -4.10
N PRO A 143 -9.70 10.79 -3.89
CA PRO A 143 -8.56 10.46 -4.75
C PRO A 143 -8.22 8.97 -4.75
N SER A 144 -8.22 8.32 -3.57
CA SER A 144 -7.94 6.89 -3.45
C SER A 144 -9.07 6.04 -4.06
N CYS A 145 -10.34 6.39 -3.79
CA CYS A 145 -11.48 5.70 -4.40
C CYS A 145 -11.38 5.71 -5.94
N ARG A 146 -11.18 6.89 -6.52
CA ARG A 146 -11.02 7.03 -7.98
C ARG A 146 -9.78 6.31 -8.54
N LEU A 147 -8.72 6.23 -7.74
CA LEU A 147 -7.51 5.52 -8.16
C LEU A 147 -7.80 4.02 -8.33
N VAL A 148 -8.40 3.38 -7.34
CA VAL A 148 -8.69 1.93 -7.41
C VAL A 148 -9.76 1.62 -8.46
N GLU A 149 -10.80 2.44 -8.58
CA GLU A 149 -11.86 2.29 -9.59
C GLU A 149 -11.31 2.28 -11.02
N ARG A 150 -10.27 3.06 -11.32
CA ARG A 150 -9.61 3.05 -12.65
C ARG A 150 -8.96 1.71 -12.99
N PHE A 151 -8.55 0.94 -12.01
CA PHE A 151 -8.00 -0.41 -12.20
C PHE A 151 -9.07 -1.51 -12.29
N GLY A 152 -10.34 -1.14 -12.13
CA GLY A 152 -11.46 -2.07 -12.19
C GLY A 152 -11.93 -2.57 -10.82
N PHE A 153 -11.44 -1.99 -9.72
CA PHE A 153 -12.02 -2.27 -8.41
C PHE A 153 -13.48 -1.83 -8.37
N VAL A 154 -14.31 -2.66 -7.79
CA VAL A 154 -15.74 -2.41 -7.57
C VAL A 154 -15.95 -2.20 -6.07
N ARG A 155 -16.70 -1.16 -5.70
CA ARG A 155 -17.13 -0.99 -4.31
C ARG A 155 -18.17 -2.04 -3.97
N GLU A 156 -17.85 -2.94 -3.06
CA GLU A 156 -18.71 -4.08 -2.68
C GLU A 156 -19.46 -3.85 -1.37
N GLY A 157 -19.00 -2.88 -0.56
CA GLY A 157 -19.64 -2.62 0.71
C GLY A 157 -19.22 -1.32 1.39
N LEU A 158 -19.94 -1.02 2.48
CA LEU A 158 -19.63 0.04 3.42
C LEU A 158 -19.72 -0.52 4.84
N LEU A 159 -18.63 -0.48 5.58
CA LEU A 159 -18.58 -0.80 6.99
C LEU A 159 -18.71 0.49 7.78
N ARG A 160 -19.85 0.71 8.40
CA ARG A 160 -20.10 1.92 9.21
C ARG A 160 -19.33 1.84 10.51
N GLU A 161 -18.77 2.99 10.96
CA GLU A 161 -18.07 3.14 12.24
C GLU A 161 -16.94 2.12 12.41
N ARG A 162 -16.23 1.79 11.32
CA ARG A 162 -15.17 0.77 11.27
C ARG A 162 -13.95 1.14 12.09
N TRP A 163 -13.59 2.42 12.09
CA TRP A 163 -12.35 2.92 12.70
C TRP A 163 -12.64 4.06 13.68
N HIS A 164 -11.88 4.09 14.76
CA HIS A 164 -11.88 5.21 15.71
C HIS A 164 -10.45 5.75 15.81
N VAL A 165 -10.20 6.90 15.21
CA VAL A 165 -8.86 7.51 15.11
C VAL A 165 -8.90 8.96 15.59
N ASN A 166 -8.07 9.32 16.56
CA ASN A 166 -7.99 10.68 17.12
C ASN A 166 -9.34 11.25 17.58
N GLY A 167 -10.22 10.41 18.11
CA GLY A 167 -11.56 10.83 18.56
C GLY A 167 -12.60 10.94 17.44
N GLU A 168 -12.23 10.66 16.19
CA GLU A 168 -13.14 10.60 15.04
C GLU A 168 -13.53 9.16 14.73
N ILE A 169 -14.83 8.93 14.55
CA ILE A 169 -15.36 7.63 14.08
C ILE A 169 -15.51 7.71 12.57
N CYS A 170 -14.94 6.74 11.87
CA CYS A 170 -14.86 6.72 10.42
C CYS A 170 -15.43 5.43 9.82
N ASP A 171 -16.12 5.59 8.70
CA ASP A 171 -16.58 4.48 7.88
C ASP A 171 -15.45 3.94 7.00
N SER A 172 -15.68 2.75 6.44
CA SER A 172 -14.77 2.09 5.52
C SER A 172 -15.52 1.58 4.31
N ALA A 173 -15.13 2.00 3.12
CA ALA A 173 -15.61 1.45 1.87
C ALA A 173 -14.70 0.29 1.46
N ILE A 174 -15.29 -0.89 1.28
CA ILE A 174 -14.58 -2.09 0.84
C ILE A 174 -14.69 -2.20 -0.67
N TYR A 175 -13.54 -2.25 -1.30
CA TYR A 175 -13.39 -2.45 -2.74
C TYR A 175 -12.80 -3.83 -3.02
N GLY A 176 -13.25 -4.47 -4.10
CA GLY A 176 -12.73 -5.73 -4.59
C GLY A 176 -12.33 -5.65 -6.05
N LEU A 177 -11.22 -6.28 -6.41
CA LEU A 177 -10.76 -6.45 -7.79
C LEU A 177 -10.53 -7.94 -8.06
N LEU A 178 -11.18 -8.47 -9.06
CA LEU A 178 -10.92 -9.82 -9.55
C LEU A 178 -9.86 -9.76 -10.66
N ARG A 179 -9.05 -10.82 -10.76
CA ARG A 179 -8.00 -10.91 -11.79
C ARG A 179 -8.54 -10.63 -13.21
N GLN A 180 -9.73 -11.16 -13.53
CA GLN A 180 -10.35 -10.99 -14.86
C GLN A 180 -10.78 -9.54 -15.15
N ASP A 181 -10.99 -8.72 -14.11
CA ASP A 181 -11.45 -7.33 -14.22
C ASP A 181 -10.29 -6.32 -14.17
N PHE A 182 -9.06 -6.82 -13.89
CA PHE A 182 -7.85 -5.98 -13.85
C PHE A 182 -7.56 -5.39 -15.22
N LYS A 183 -7.54 -4.07 -15.29
CA LYS A 183 -7.27 -3.29 -16.50
C LYS A 183 -5.84 -2.72 -16.43
N LEU A 184 -5.04 -3.03 -17.43
CA LEU A 184 -3.70 -2.48 -17.63
C LEU A 184 -3.77 -1.07 -18.22
#